data_d10969249494fa24707e31a297da3766
#
_entry.id   d10969249494fa24707e31a297da3766
#
_cell.length_a   1.000
_cell.length_b   1.000
_cell.length_c   1.000
_cell.angle_alpha   90.00
_cell.angle_beta   90.00
_cell.angle_gamma   90.00
#
_symmetry.space_group_name_H-M   'P 1'
#
loop_
_entity.id
_entity.type
_entity.pdbx_description
1 polymer ?
#
loop_
_entity_poly.entity_id
_entity_poly.type
_entity_poly.pdbx_seq_one_letter_code
_entity_poly.pdbx_strand_id
1 'polypeptide(L)'
;YVIAIDPAGFEAIEKERNLKRSRLDETAIAIVKIDRDKWWVKDILHGRWNIKETAKKILHSAIKVESATVGIETGSLRNAILPYLEDEMRTEGRWVTIVELRHGGKKKTERITWSLQGRMEHGQISFNPDKDWRDFKSQLLDFPNHLAHDDLLDSLAYIDQVSVADFAHSIELSDEWRPLDNVAGY
;
A
#
# COMPACT_ATOMS: atom_id res chain seq x y z
N TYR A 1 11.11 -4.09 1.33
CA TYR A 1 9.66 -4.18 1.15
C TYR A 1 9.02 -2.80 1.28
N VAL A 2 7.98 -2.58 0.50
CA VAL A 2 7.10 -1.41 0.58
C VAL A 2 5.66 -1.87 0.77
N ILE A 3 4.84 -1.02 1.39
CA ILE A 3 3.45 -1.33 1.71
C ILE A 3 2.57 -0.19 1.21
N ALA A 4 1.47 -0.53 0.53
CA ALA A 4 0.47 0.43 0.11
C ALA A 4 -0.92 0.05 0.63
N ILE A 5 -1.67 1.04 1.08
CA ILE A 5 -2.97 0.87 1.68
C ILE A 5 -4.02 1.66 0.90
N ASP A 6 -5.07 0.95 0.47
CA ASP A 6 -6.34 1.49 0.01
C ASP A 6 -7.37 1.32 1.14
N PRO A 7 -7.68 2.37 1.91
CA PRO A 7 -8.58 2.25 3.06
C PRO A 7 -10.04 2.36 2.64
N ALA A 8 -10.89 1.42 3.08
CA ALA A 8 -12.34 1.50 2.88
C ALA A 8 -13.01 2.51 3.80
N GLY A 9 -14.14 3.07 3.34
CA GLY A 9 -14.97 3.99 4.11
C GLY A 9 -15.59 3.34 5.34
N PHE A 10 -15.19 3.76 6.52
CA PHE A 10 -15.68 3.23 7.80
C PHE A 10 -17.13 3.66 8.12
N GLU A 11 -17.62 4.74 7.52
CA GLU A 11 -18.98 5.27 7.75
C GLU A 11 -20.09 4.36 7.19
N ALA A 12 -19.75 3.52 6.22
CA ALA A 12 -20.68 2.55 5.65
C ALA A 12 -21.11 1.46 6.66
N ILE A 13 -20.28 1.20 7.69
CA ILE A 13 -20.52 0.13 8.66
C ILE A 13 -21.75 0.43 9.53
N GLU A 14 -22.03 1.70 9.84
CA GLU A 14 -23.17 2.07 10.70
C GLU A 14 -24.48 2.33 9.94
N LYS A 15 -24.41 2.85 8.72
CA LYS A 15 -25.62 3.25 7.96
C LYS A 15 -26.22 2.12 7.12
N GLU A 16 -25.46 1.07 6.81
CA GLU A 16 -25.88 0.08 5.80
C GLU A 16 -26.16 -1.31 6.35
N ARG A 17 -26.77 -1.42 7.54
CA ARG A 17 -27.31 -2.71 8.03
C ARG A 17 -28.29 -3.39 7.06
N ASN A 18 -28.72 -2.69 6.00
CA ASN A 18 -29.71 -3.16 5.02
C ASN A 18 -29.18 -3.36 3.59
N LEU A 19 -27.92 -3.01 3.26
CA LEU A 19 -27.34 -3.30 1.95
C LEU A 19 -26.65 -4.67 1.96
N LYS A 20 -26.83 -5.42 0.88
CA LYS A 20 -26.21 -6.74 0.74
C LYS A 20 -24.71 -6.63 1.00
N ARG A 21 -24.22 -7.38 1.97
CA ARG A 21 -22.82 -7.41 2.47
C ARG A 21 -21.76 -7.50 1.37
N SER A 22 -22.14 -7.92 0.16
CA SER A 22 -21.28 -8.10 -1.01
C SER A 22 -20.93 -6.81 -1.79
N ARG A 23 -21.42 -5.63 -1.36
CA ARG A 23 -21.21 -4.35 -2.06
C ARG A 23 -20.46 -3.30 -1.26
N LEU A 24 -19.91 -3.68 -0.12
CA LEU A 24 -19.12 -2.75 0.71
C LEU A 24 -17.64 -2.92 0.39
N ASP A 25 -16.98 -1.80 0.13
CA ASP A 25 -15.53 -1.76 -0.12
C ASP A 25 -14.75 -2.35 1.07
N GLU A 26 -13.62 -2.95 0.78
CA GLU A 26 -12.72 -3.53 1.76
C GLU A 26 -11.42 -2.74 1.83
N THR A 27 -10.90 -2.53 3.03
CA THR A 27 -9.53 -2.04 3.17
C THR A 27 -8.58 -3.10 2.63
N ALA A 28 -7.69 -2.70 1.74
CA ALA A 28 -6.65 -3.57 1.19
C ALA A 28 -5.25 -3.05 1.54
N ILE A 29 -4.35 -3.97 1.92
CA ILE A 29 -2.96 -3.69 2.29
C ILE A 29 -2.07 -4.57 1.42
N ALA A 30 -1.46 -3.99 0.39
CA ALA A 30 -0.51 -4.68 -0.47
C ALA A 30 0.90 -4.64 0.13
N ILE A 31 1.57 -5.79 0.20
CA ILE A 31 2.92 -5.97 0.74
C ILE A 31 3.81 -6.51 -0.36
N VAL A 32 4.75 -5.70 -0.85
CA VAL A 32 5.54 -6.02 -2.04
C VAL A 32 7.02 -5.83 -1.77
N LYS A 33 7.83 -6.81 -2.17
CA LYS A 33 9.28 -6.66 -2.29
C LYS A 33 9.58 -6.17 -3.71
N ILE A 34 10.33 -5.09 -3.80
CA ILE A 34 10.80 -4.57 -5.08
C ILE A 34 12.27 -4.95 -5.23
N ASP A 35 12.60 -5.55 -6.35
CA ASP A 35 13.98 -5.85 -6.75
C ASP A 35 14.17 -5.32 -8.18
N ARG A 36 14.80 -4.16 -8.31
CA ARG A 36 14.93 -3.39 -9.55
C ARG A 36 13.54 -3.06 -10.13
N ASP A 37 13.19 -3.69 -11.26
CA ASP A 37 11.93 -3.54 -11.97
C ASP A 37 10.90 -4.64 -11.65
N LYS A 38 11.29 -5.64 -10.82
CA LYS A 38 10.43 -6.78 -10.48
C LYS A 38 9.77 -6.62 -9.12
N TRP A 39 8.49 -6.95 -9.09
CA TRP A 39 7.68 -6.97 -7.90
C TRP A 39 7.42 -8.41 -7.46
N TRP A 40 7.75 -8.70 -6.21
CA TRP A 40 7.32 -9.90 -5.52
C TRP A 40 6.21 -9.55 -4.54
N VAL A 41 4.98 -9.91 -4.88
CA VAL A 41 3.81 -9.70 -4.02
C VAL A 41 3.82 -10.77 -2.94
N LYS A 42 4.19 -10.35 -1.73
CA LYS A 42 4.27 -11.24 -0.57
C LYS A 42 2.87 -11.60 -0.07
N ASP A 43 2.00 -10.61 0.02
CA ASP A 43 0.63 -10.74 0.50
C ASP A 43 -0.20 -9.52 0.11
N ILE A 44 -1.52 -9.67 0.02
CA ILE A 44 -2.49 -8.58 0.02
C ILE A 44 -3.51 -8.92 1.09
N LEU A 45 -3.40 -8.26 2.25
CA LEU A 45 -4.40 -8.39 3.30
C LEU A 45 -5.60 -7.54 2.93
N HIS A 46 -6.79 -8.10 3.07
CA HIS A 46 -8.01 -7.34 2.82
C HIS A 46 -9.11 -7.71 3.80
N GLY A 47 -10.04 -6.82 3.98
CA GLY A 47 -11.18 -7.03 4.87
C GLY A 47 -11.77 -5.74 5.41
N ARG A 48 -12.81 -5.89 6.21
CA ARG A 48 -13.55 -4.78 6.84
C ARG A 48 -13.13 -4.66 8.28
N TRP A 49 -12.23 -3.72 8.55
CA TRP A 49 -11.66 -3.47 9.87
C TRP A 49 -12.04 -2.07 10.32
N ASN A 50 -12.20 -1.89 11.62
CA ASN A 50 -12.30 -0.54 12.17
C ASN A 50 -10.95 0.19 12.10
N ILE A 51 -10.96 1.49 12.34
CA ILE A 51 -9.78 2.37 12.22
C ILE A 51 -8.60 1.84 13.05
N LYS A 52 -8.86 1.45 14.30
CA LYS A 52 -7.81 0.94 15.21
C LYS A 52 -7.24 -0.40 14.74
N GLU A 53 -8.08 -1.30 14.28
CA GLU A 53 -7.65 -2.59 13.71
C GLU A 53 -6.84 -2.38 12.44
N THR A 54 -7.26 -1.44 11.58
CA THR A 54 -6.54 -1.07 10.37
C THR A 54 -5.13 -0.57 10.72
N ALA A 55 -5.00 0.37 11.66
CA ALA A 55 -3.71 0.89 12.11
C ALA A 55 -2.78 -0.23 12.63
N LYS A 56 -3.31 -1.16 13.45
CA LYS A 56 -2.56 -2.32 13.93
C LYS A 56 -2.08 -3.23 12.80
N LYS A 57 -2.96 -3.54 11.84
CA LYS A 57 -2.61 -4.38 10.71
C LYS A 57 -1.53 -3.74 9.83
N ILE A 58 -1.59 -2.43 9.62
CA ILE A 58 -0.57 -1.66 8.90
C ILE A 58 0.78 -1.83 9.58
N LEU A 59 0.87 -1.49 10.88
CA LEU A 59 2.15 -1.55 11.59
C LEU A 59 2.68 -2.97 11.71
N HIS A 60 1.84 -3.94 12.07
CA HIS A 60 2.26 -5.34 12.14
C HIS A 60 2.75 -5.89 10.80
N SER A 61 2.13 -5.46 9.68
CA SER A 61 2.61 -5.82 8.34
C SER A 61 4.00 -5.25 8.09
N ALA A 62 4.23 -3.98 8.44
CA ALA A 62 5.52 -3.32 8.28
C ALA A 62 6.62 -3.98 9.13
N ILE A 63 6.33 -4.26 10.40
CA ILE A 63 7.26 -4.96 11.31
C ILE A 63 7.63 -6.34 10.76
N LYS A 64 6.64 -7.11 10.31
CA LYS A 64 6.83 -8.49 9.81
C LYS A 64 7.75 -8.59 8.59
N VAL A 65 7.80 -7.55 7.78
CA VAL A 65 8.63 -7.52 6.55
C VAL A 65 9.78 -6.51 6.66
N GLU A 66 9.97 -5.92 7.83
CA GLU A 66 10.99 -4.90 8.07
C GLU A 66 10.89 -3.72 7.09
N SER A 67 9.65 -3.35 6.72
CA SER A 67 9.41 -2.20 5.84
C SER A 67 9.59 -0.91 6.62
N ALA A 68 10.36 0.02 6.05
CA ALA A 68 10.50 1.38 6.58
C ALA A 68 9.45 2.33 6.01
N THR A 69 8.82 1.99 4.87
CA THR A 69 7.94 2.88 4.12
C THR A 69 6.56 2.28 3.93
N VAL A 70 5.55 3.08 4.26
CA VAL A 70 4.13 2.73 4.16
C VAL A 70 3.39 3.85 3.44
N GLY A 71 2.77 3.56 2.31
CA GLY A 71 1.90 4.47 1.59
C GLY A 71 0.45 4.34 2.02
N ILE A 72 -0.21 5.45 2.31
CA ILE A 72 -1.64 5.48 2.63
C ILE A 72 -2.32 6.51 1.72
N GLU A 73 -3.42 6.10 1.09
CA GLU A 73 -4.20 6.99 0.23
C GLU A 73 -4.67 8.24 0.99
N THR A 74 -4.52 9.40 0.34
CA THR A 74 -4.91 10.70 0.91
C THR A 74 -6.43 10.80 1.07
N GLY A 75 -6.86 11.42 2.16
CA GLY A 75 -8.26 11.68 2.41
C GLY A 75 -8.62 11.66 3.90
N SER A 76 -9.91 11.72 4.18
CA SER A 76 -10.44 11.70 5.54
C SER A 76 -10.07 10.43 6.30
N LEU A 77 -10.01 9.30 5.60
CA LEU A 77 -9.67 7.99 6.19
C LEU A 77 -8.21 7.93 6.66
N ARG A 78 -7.28 8.45 5.86
CA ARG A 78 -5.88 8.59 6.28
C ARG A 78 -5.79 9.40 7.57
N ASN A 79 -6.44 10.57 7.60
CA ASN A 79 -6.41 11.44 8.78
C ASN A 79 -7.02 10.77 10.02
N ALA A 80 -8.01 9.89 9.83
CA ALA A 80 -8.60 9.13 10.91
C ALA A 80 -7.69 7.98 11.39
N ILE A 81 -6.92 7.36 10.50
CA ILE A 81 -6.00 6.24 10.82
C ILE A 81 -4.73 6.74 11.52
N LEU A 82 -4.16 7.88 11.10
CA LEU A 82 -2.85 8.35 11.53
C LEU A 82 -2.69 8.42 13.06
N PRO A 83 -3.60 8.99 13.85
CA PRO A 83 -3.43 9.07 15.31
C PRO A 83 -3.31 7.69 15.95
N TYR A 84 -4.07 6.70 15.49
CA TYR A 84 -3.99 5.33 15.98
C TYR A 84 -2.70 4.64 15.53
N LEU A 85 -2.24 4.92 14.33
CA LEU A 85 -0.99 4.37 13.81
C LEU A 85 0.21 4.91 14.59
N GLU A 86 0.24 6.22 14.88
CA GLU A 86 1.27 6.84 15.72
C GLU A 86 1.29 6.29 17.14
N ASP A 87 0.11 6.02 17.71
CA ASP A 87 -0.01 5.41 19.04
C ASP A 87 0.52 3.98 19.06
N GLU A 88 0.19 3.18 18.05
CA GLU A 88 0.74 1.82 17.89
C GLU A 88 2.26 1.86 17.63
N MET A 89 2.79 2.79 16.81
CA MET A 89 4.23 2.96 16.61
C MET A 89 4.96 3.27 17.92
N ARG A 90 4.36 4.11 18.75
CA ARG A 90 4.90 4.46 20.08
C ARG A 90 4.87 3.27 21.02
N THR A 91 3.80 2.49 20.99
CA THR A 91 3.63 1.30 21.83
C THR A 91 4.62 0.19 21.48
N GLU A 92 4.81 -0.06 20.17
CA GLU A 92 5.72 -1.10 19.66
C GLU A 92 7.18 -0.63 19.58
N GLY A 93 7.45 0.67 19.78
CA GLY A 93 8.78 1.25 19.63
C GLY A 93 9.34 1.14 18.21
N ARG A 94 8.47 1.07 17.20
CA ARG A 94 8.81 0.91 15.78
C ARG A 94 8.15 2.00 14.95
N TRP A 95 8.97 2.70 14.18
CA TRP A 95 8.53 3.82 13.37
C TRP A 95 8.65 3.49 11.89
N VAL A 96 7.69 3.95 11.11
CA VAL A 96 7.68 3.83 9.66
C VAL A 96 7.44 5.22 9.03
N THR A 97 8.01 5.45 7.88
CA THR A 97 7.77 6.66 7.09
C THR A 97 6.42 6.54 6.39
N ILE A 98 5.53 7.50 6.60
CA ILE A 98 4.21 7.52 5.96
C ILE A 98 4.26 8.38 4.70
N VAL A 99 4.01 7.75 3.56
CA VAL A 99 3.91 8.39 2.25
C VAL A 99 2.45 8.63 1.90
N GLU A 100 2.14 9.82 1.40
CA GLU A 100 0.82 10.15 0.89
C GLU A 100 0.63 9.63 -0.53
N LEU A 101 -0.36 8.76 -0.73
CA LEU A 101 -0.75 8.27 -2.05
C LEU A 101 -1.85 9.16 -2.62
N ARG A 102 -1.69 9.62 -3.85
CA ARG A 102 -2.61 10.57 -4.48
C ARG A 102 -3.23 10.00 -5.75
N HIS A 103 -4.47 10.31 -5.99
CA HIS A 103 -5.15 9.93 -7.24
C HIS A 103 -4.54 10.60 -8.50
N GLY A 104 -3.85 11.72 -8.33
CA GLY A 104 -3.18 12.42 -9.44
C GLY A 104 -4.11 12.93 -10.54
N GLY A 105 -5.40 13.13 -10.24
CA GLY A 105 -6.40 13.55 -11.23
C GLY A 105 -6.79 12.48 -12.26
N LYS A 106 -6.25 11.27 -12.17
CA LYS A 106 -6.55 10.15 -13.06
C LYS A 106 -7.72 9.33 -12.52
N LYS A 107 -8.48 8.72 -13.44
CA LYS A 107 -9.49 7.74 -13.04
C LYS A 107 -8.83 6.53 -12.40
N LYS A 108 -9.50 5.91 -11.42
CA LYS A 108 -9.03 4.70 -10.74
C LYS A 108 -8.64 3.60 -11.75
N THR A 109 -9.47 3.36 -12.73
CA THR A 109 -9.21 2.36 -13.80
C THR A 109 -7.94 2.66 -14.60
N GLU A 110 -7.67 3.92 -14.93
CA GLU A 110 -6.44 4.32 -15.65
C GLU A 110 -5.21 4.09 -14.78
N ARG A 111 -5.27 4.43 -13.49
CA ARG A 111 -4.17 4.22 -12.54
C ARG A 111 -3.82 2.74 -12.44
N ILE A 112 -4.82 1.88 -12.21
CA ILE A 112 -4.64 0.43 -12.13
C ILE A 112 -4.05 -0.12 -13.43
N THR A 113 -4.62 0.24 -14.58
CA THR A 113 -4.14 -0.22 -15.88
C THR A 113 -2.68 0.19 -16.12
N TRP A 114 -2.34 1.46 -15.91
CA TRP A 114 -0.99 1.95 -16.20
C TRP A 114 0.07 1.40 -15.26
N SER A 115 -0.29 1.15 -13.99
CA SER A 115 0.65 0.58 -13.03
C SER A 115 0.87 -0.93 -13.24
N LEU A 116 -0.19 -1.68 -13.55
CA LEU A 116 -0.14 -3.15 -13.51
C LEU A 116 -0.01 -3.82 -14.88
N GLN A 117 -0.68 -3.30 -15.93
CA GLN A 117 -0.79 -4.01 -17.20
C GLN A 117 0.57 -4.34 -17.80
N GLY A 118 1.41 -3.35 -18.05
CA GLY A 118 2.73 -3.59 -18.65
C GLY A 118 3.60 -4.50 -17.83
N ARG A 119 3.58 -4.37 -16.50
CA ARG A 119 4.35 -5.23 -15.60
C ARG A 119 3.86 -6.67 -15.63
N MET A 120 2.56 -6.91 -15.71
CA MET A 120 1.99 -8.25 -15.82
C MET A 120 2.31 -8.89 -17.17
N GLU A 121 2.13 -8.15 -18.27
CA GLU A 121 2.45 -8.62 -19.62
C GLU A 121 3.92 -9.03 -19.79
N HIS A 122 4.85 -8.32 -19.12
CA HIS A 122 6.29 -8.62 -19.16
C HIS A 122 6.76 -9.54 -18.04
N GLY A 123 5.85 -10.11 -17.24
CA GLY A 123 6.22 -11.04 -16.15
C GLY A 123 7.04 -10.39 -15.04
N GLN A 124 6.87 -9.08 -14.83
CA GLN A 124 7.58 -8.33 -13.79
C GLN A 124 6.89 -8.42 -12.42
N ILE A 125 5.67 -8.95 -12.37
CA ILE A 125 4.94 -9.20 -11.12
C ILE A 125 4.88 -10.70 -10.88
N SER A 126 5.34 -11.13 -9.71
CA SER A 126 5.22 -12.50 -9.23
C SER A 126 4.56 -12.53 -7.85
N PHE A 127 3.87 -13.61 -7.56
CA PHE A 127 3.07 -13.77 -6.36
C PHE A 127 3.60 -14.90 -5.49
N ASN A 128 3.50 -14.73 -4.18
CA ASN A 128 3.86 -15.77 -3.22
C ASN A 128 2.97 -17.02 -3.43
N PRO A 129 3.52 -18.19 -3.78
CA PRO A 129 2.73 -19.41 -4.05
C PRO A 129 2.01 -19.96 -2.81
N ASP A 130 2.47 -19.60 -1.60
CA ASP A 130 1.89 -20.07 -0.34
C ASP A 130 0.64 -19.32 0.08
N LYS A 131 0.16 -18.38 -0.75
CA LYS A 131 -0.99 -17.53 -0.48
C LYS A 131 -2.17 -17.85 -1.39
N ASP A 132 -3.36 -17.60 -0.87
CA ASP A 132 -4.59 -17.71 -1.65
C ASP A 132 -4.84 -16.42 -2.44
N TRP A 133 -4.85 -16.54 -3.76
CA TRP A 133 -5.03 -15.43 -4.68
C TRP A 133 -6.38 -15.46 -5.40
N ARG A 134 -7.38 -16.22 -4.91
CA ARG A 134 -8.68 -16.35 -5.58
C ARG A 134 -9.41 -15.02 -5.70
N ASP A 135 -9.45 -14.25 -4.63
CA ASP A 135 -10.13 -12.94 -4.61
C ASP A 135 -9.42 -11.92 -5.51
N PHE A 136 -8.09 -11.87 -5.48
CA PHE A 136 -7.31 -11.06 -6.40
C PHE A 136 -7.55 -11.43 -7.86
N LYS A 137 -7.56 -12.73 -8.18
CA LYS A 137 -7.83 -13.21 -9.53
C LYS A 137 -9.25 -12.89 -9.98
N SER A 138 -10.23 -13.00 -9.08
CA SER A 138 -11.60 -12.62 -9.38
C SER A 138 -11.70 -11.15 -9.74
N GLN A 139 -11.12 -10.26 -8.92
CA GLN A 139 -11.10 -8.81 -9.22
C GLN A 139 -10.39 -8.51 -10.54
N LEU A 140 -9.27 -9.19 -10.82
CA LEU A 140 -8.51 -9.00 -12.07
C LEU A 140 -9.33 -9.42 -13.31
N LEU A 141 -10.09 -10.52 -13.23
CA LEU A 141 -10.94 -11.00 -14.33
C LEU A 141 -12.17 -10.12 -14.56
N ASP A 142 -12.69 -9.54 -13.49
CA ASP A 142 -13.85 -8.65 -13.54
C ASP A 142 -13.48 -7.22 -13.94
N PHE A 143 -12.21 -6.83 -13.82
CA PHE A 143 -11.73 -5.49 -14.16
C PHE A 143 -11.81 -5.22 -15.69
N PRO A 144 -12.27 -4.06 -16.17
CA PRO A 144 -12.63 -2.82 -15.42
C PRO A 144 -14.13 -2.65 -15.14
N ASN A 145 -14.82 -3.68 -14.72
CA ASN A 145 -16.25 -3.60 -14.42
C ASN A 145 -16.48 -2.74 -13.16
N HIS A 146 -17.11 -1.57 -13.33
CA HIS A 146 -17.40 -0.64 -12.23
C HIS A 146 -18.39 -1.16 -11.16
N LEU A 147 -19.01 -2.32 -11.40
CA LEU A 147 -19.88 -2.97 -10.42
C LEU A 147 -19.16 -4.03 -9.58
N ALA A 148 -17.92 -4.35 -9.93
CA ALA A 148 -17.08 -5.29 -9.20
C ALA A 148 -16.11 -4.52 -8.27
N HIS A 149 -15.67 -5.21 -7.21
CA HIS A 149 -14.61 -4.68 -6.35
C HIS A 149 -13.28 -4.67 -7.07
N ASP A 150 -12.46 -3.67 -6.81
CA ASP A 150 -11.11 -3.53 -7.36
C ASP A 150 -10.08 -3.08 -6.30
N ASP A 151 -10.45 -3.18 -5.02
CA ASP A 151 -9.65 -2.68 -3.89
C ASP A 151 -8.27 -3.36 -3.80
N LEU A 152 -8.19 -4.66 -4.12
CA LEU A 152 -6.92 -5.40 -4.12
C LEU A 152 -6.02 -4.95 -5.28
N LEU A 153 -6.61 -4.69 -6.44
CA LEU A 153 -5.88 -4.18 -7.61
C LEU A 153 -5.37 -2.76 -7.35
N ASP A 154 -6.21 -1.94 -6.72
CA ASP A 154 -5.87 -0.55 -6.44
C ASP A 154 -4.76 -0.43 -5.40
N SER A 155 -4.84 -1.18 -4.30
CA SER A 155 -3.75 -1.24 -3.32
C SER A 155 -2.43 -1.69 -3.95
N LEU A 156 -2.45 -2.67 -4.87
CA LEU A 156 -1.25 -3.10 -5.59
C LEU A 156 -0.75 -2.03 -6.57
N ALA A 157 -1.65 -1.32 -7.26
CA ALA A 157 -1.29 -0.25 -8.17
C ALA A 157 -0.61 0.94 -7.46
N TYR A 158 -0.97 1.22 -6.22
CA TYR A 158 -0.33 2.24 -5.40
C TYR A 158 1.13 1.95 -5.04
N ILE A 159 1.59 0.72 -5.16
CA ILE A 159 3.00 0.34 -4.93
C ILE A 159 3.93 1.17 -5.83
N ASP A 160 3.49 1.54 -7.02
CA ASP A 160 4.27 2.38 -7.94
C ASP A 160 4.64 3.74 -7.31
N GLN A 161 3.69 4.39 -6.61
CA GLN A 161 3.95 5.66 -5.93
C GLN A 161 4.84 5.48 -4.69
N VAL A 162 4.62 4.42 -3.91
CA VAL A 162 5.43 4.13 -2.72
C VAL A 162 6.87 3.83 -3.12
N SER A 163 7.09 3.10 -4.21
CA SER A 163 8.43 2.72 -4.68
C SER A 163 9.27 3.94 -5.06
N VAL A 164 8.67 4.93 -5.71
CA VAL A 164 9.36 6.18 -6.08
C VAL A 164 9.75 6.98 -4.83
N ALA A 165 8.85 7.07 -3.84
CA ALA A 165 9.11 7.79 -2.60
C ALA A 165 10.17 7.08 -1.74
N ASP A 166 10.15 5.75 -1.66
CA ASP A 166 11.13 4.95 -0.93
C ASP A 166 12.52 5.09 -1.54
N PHE A 167 12.62 5.08 -2.87
CA PHE A 167 13.88 5.30 -3.58
C PHE A 167 14.43 6.71 -3.36
N ALA A 168 13.60 7.75 -3.43
CA ALA A 168 14.00 9.12 -3.17
C ALA A 168 14.57 9.29 -1.76
N HIS A 169 13.87 8.75 -0.76
CA HIS A 169 14.32 8.78 0.64
C HIS A 169 15.66 8.04 0.84
N SER A 170 15.88 6.92 0.16
CA SER A 170 17.15 6.17 0.25
C SER A 170 18.33 6.94 -0.35
N ILE A 171 18.11 7.75 -1.39
CA ILE A 171 19.12 8.63 -1.97
C ILE A 171 19.49 9.76 -1.00
N GLU A 172 18.50 10.44 -0.41
CA GLU A 172 18.74 11.51 0.56
C GLU A 172 19.59 11.02 1.74
N LEU A 173 19.28 9.85 2.31
CA LEU A 173 20.08 9.23 3.37
C LEU A 173 21.51 8.89 2.92
N SER A 174 21.71 8.52 1.67
CA SER A 174 23.04 8.20 1.13
C SER A 174 23.91 9.43 0.90
N ASP A 175 23.31 10.57 0.57
CA ASP A 175 24.02 11.83 0.34
C ASP A 175 24.41 12.54 1.66
N GLU A 176 23.68 12.35 2.74
CA GLU A 176 24.07 12.82 4.08
C GLU A 176 25.33 12.13 4.62
N TRP A 177 25.72 10.96 4.07
CA TRP A 177 26.88 10.16 4.49
C TRP A 177 28.11 10.28 3.57
N ARG A 178 28.27 11.35 2.82
CA ARG A 178 29.55 11.67 2.21
C ARG A 178 30.44 12.27 3.27
N PRO A 179 31.52 11.59 3.72
CA PRO A 179 32.56 12.28 4.48
C PRO A 179 33.05 13.43 3.60
N LEU A 180 32.98 14.64 4.10
CA LEU A 180 33.68 15.76 3.51
C LEU A 180 35.12 15.31 3.37
N ASP A 181 35.60 15.19 2.13
CA ASP A 181 37.00 14.91 1.86
C ASP A 181 37.84 15.98 2.58
N ASN A 182 38.36 15.60 3.74
CA ASN A 182 39.38 16.36 4.42
C ASN A 182 40.71 16.19 3.67
N VAL A 183 40.73 16.61 2.41
CA VAL A 183 41.98 16.91 1.70
C VAL A 183 42.09 18.41 1.56
N ALA A 184 42.30 19.07 2.66
CA ALA A 184 42.93 20.35 2.69
C ALA A 184 44.08 20.26 3.74
N GLY A 185 45.09 19.56 3.37
CA GLY A 185 46.41 19.83 3.90
C GLY A 185 46.90 21.15 3.33
N TYR A 186 47.31 22.02 4.21
CA TYR A 186 47.88 23.34 4.22
C TYR A 186 46.86 24.45 4.52
#